data_b6b12ae0a236bfb5ca1f9caeee80a049
#
_entry.id   b6b12ae0a236bfb5ca1f9caeee80a049
#
_cell.length_a   1.000
_cell.length_b   1.000
_cell.length_c   1.000
_cell.angle_alpha   90.00
_cell.angle_beta   90.00
_cell.angle_gamma   90.00
#
_symmetry.space_group_name_H-M   'P 1'
#
loop_
_entity.id
_entity.type
_entity.pdbx_description
1 polymer ?
#
loop_
_entity_poly.entity_id
_entity_poly.type
_entity_poly.pdbx_seq_one_letter_code
_entity_poly.pdbx_strand_id
1 'polypeptide(L)'
;METVLKAIADWIKGILTAGIMSNLSGLFDDVNAQVGNIAQQVGTKPSSFEPRVFAMIEALSRNVVLPIAGIILTFIACYELIEMITQHNNMAQFEPALIMRWIFKTAVSVWLISNTFDIVMAVFDITQKVVSDSSGIIAGNTRVNDIGLSMLEASLMQMDVGPLFGLFLQSFFIGITMRILSIIIFVIVYEIGRAHV
;
A
#
# COMPACT_ATOMS: atom_id res chain seq x y z
N MET A 1 -36.10 39.85 -28.49
CA MET A 1 -34.86 40.16 -27.76
C MET A 1 -34.67 39.17 -26.58
N GLU A 2 -35.69 38.88 -25.76
CA GLU A 2 -35.60 37.93 -24.65
C GLU A 2 -35.26 36.50 -25.08
N THR A 3 -35.81 36.01 -26.20
CA THR A 3 -35.51 34.66 -26.74
C THR A 3 -34.05 34.50 -27.14
N VAL A 4 -33.42 35.53 -27.68
CA VAL A 4 -32.01 35.53 -28.08
C VAL A 4 -31.10 35.52 -26.83
N LEU A 5 -31.43 36.38 -25.86
CA LEU A 5 -30.68 36.44 -24.58
C LEU A 5 -30.76 35.13 -23.82
N LYS A 6 -31.93 34.49 -23.79
CA LYS A 6 -32.10 33.17 -23.19
C LYS A 6 -31.29 32.11 -23.89
N ALA A 7 -31.31 32.06 -25.20
CA ALA A 7 -30.52 31.10 -26.00
C ALA A 7 -29.00 31.29 -25.77
N ILE A 8 -28.52 32.52 -25.66
CA ILE A 8 -27.12 32.82 -25.32
C ILE A 8 -26.80 32.35 -23.89
N ALA A 9 -27.68 32.62 -22.92
CA ALA A 9 -27.48 32.18 -21.53
C ALA A 9 -27.44 30.66 -21.43
N ASP A 10 -28.34 29.94 -22.10
CA ASP A 10 -28.37 28.47 -22.11
C ASP A 10 -27.12 27.91 -22.81
N TRP A 11 -26.63 28.51 -23.86
CA TRP A 11 -25.38 28.13 -24.48
C TRP A 11 -24.16 28.32 -23.56
N ILE A 12 -24.08 29.46 -22.87
CA ILE A 12 -23.02 29.72 -21.89
C ILE A 12 -23.09 28.72 -20.75
N LYS A 13 -24.28 28.43 -20.22
CA LYS A 13 -24.49 27.42 -19.18
C LYS A 13 -23.99 26.06 -19.64
N GLY A 14 -24.28 25.64 -20.86
CA GLY A 14 -23.80 24.40 -21.44
C GLY A 14 -22.27 24.29 -21.45
N ILE A 15 -21.58 25.34 -21.88
CA ILE A 15 -20.10 25.37 -21.90
C ILE A 15 -19.54 25.32 -20.48
N LEU A 16 -20.08 26.10 -19.55
CA LEU A 16 -19.60 26.14 -18.15
C LEU A 16 -19.82 24.79 -17.47
N THR A 17 -21.01 24.20 -17.63
CA THR A 17 -21.34 22.87 -17.10
C THR A 17 -20.42 21.80 -17.66
N ALA A 18 -20.23 21.76 -18.98
CA ALA A 18 -19.32 20.81 -19.62
C ALA A 18 -17.88 20.99 -19.10
N GLY A 19 -17.43 22.24 -18.88
CA GLY A 19 -16.12 22.53 -18.32
C GLY A 19 -15.97 22.06 -16.87
N ILE A 20 -16.97 22.25 -16.02
CA ILE A 20 -16.98 21.75 -14.63
C ILE A 20 -16.93 20.23 -14.63
N MET A 21 -17.77 19.59 -15.43
CA MET A 21 -17.84 18.13 -15.55
C MET A 21 -16.52 17.53 -16.02
N SER A 22 -15.91 18.14 -17.05
CA SER A 22 -14.59 17.73 -17.54
C SER A 22 -13.49 17.87 -16.50
N ASN A 23 -13.48 18.99 -15.75
CA ASN A 23 -12.50 19.20 -14.68
C ASN A 23 -12.66 18.16 -13.54
N LEU A 24 -13.88 17.87 -13.13
CA LEU A 24 -14.16 16.87 -12.09
C LEU A 24 -13.82 15.46 -12.55
N SER A 25 -14.29 15.05 -13.73
CA SER A 25 -13.98 13.72 -14.28
C SER A 25 -12.46 13.54 -14.43
N GLY A 26 -11.79 14.53 -15.03
CA GLY A 26 -10.33 14.48 -15.17
C GLY A 26 -9.58 14.40 -13.85
N LEU A 27 -10.07 15.06 -12.81
CA LEU A 27 -9.48 15.00 -11.47
C LEU A 27 -9.63 13.58 -10.85
N PHE A 28 -10.80 12.98 -10.96
CA PHE A 28 -11.01 11.61 -10.47
C PHE A 28 -10.21 10.58 -11.27
N ASP A 29 -10.10 10.74 -12.58
CA ASP A 29 -9.29 9.88 -13.44
C ASP A 29 -7.81 10.00 -13.09
N ASP A 30 -7.30 11.22 -12.89
CA ASP A 30 -5.92 11.47 -12.46
C ASP A 30 -5.62 10.84 -11.10
N VAL A 31 -6.51 10.98 -10.11
CA VAL A 31 -6.36 10.37 -8.78
C VAL A 31 -6.35 8.84 -8.90
N ASN A 32 -7.29 8.25 -9.65
CA ASN A 32 -7.35 6.80 -9.82
C ASN A 32 -6.10 6.26 -10.52
N ALA A 33 -5.61 6.95 -11.55
CA ALA A 33 -4.38 6.58 -12.25
C ALA A 33 -3.17 6.63 -11.30
N GLN A 34 -3.05 7.68 -10.47
CA GLN A 34 -1.95 7.83 -9.51
C GLN A 34 -2.00 6.76 -8.41
N VAL A 35 -3.18 6.50 -7.84
CA VAL A 35 -3.38 5.42 -6.86
C VAL A 35 -3.00 4.07 -7.46
N GLY A 36 -3.39 3.80 -8.71
CA GLY A 36 -3.01 2.58 -9.43
C GLY A 36 -1.51 2.47 -9.63
N ASN A 37 -0.85 3.54 -10.08
CA ASN A 37 0.59 3.57 -10.28
C ASN A 37 1.38 3.38 -8.97
N ILE A 38 0.98 4.05 -7.89
CA ILE A 38 1.61 3.89 -6.58
C ILE A 38 1.41 2.46 -6.07
N ALA A 39 0.19 1.92 -6.17
CA ALA A 39 -0.09 0.56 -5.74
C ALA A 39 0.74 -0.48 -6.52
N GLN A 40 0.94 -0.28 -7.82
CA GLN A 40 1.78 -1.14 -8.64
C GLN A 40 3.24 -1.07 -8.22
N GLN A 41 3.78 0.13 -7.97
CA GLN A 41 5.17 0.30 -7.57
C GLN A 41 5.44 -0.26 -6.16
N VAL A 42 4.59 0.09 -5.18
CA VAL A 42 4.71 -0.40 -3.80
C VAL A 42 4.37 -1.89 -3.71
N GLY A 43 3.46 -2.37 -4.56
CA GLY A 43 3.08 -3.77 -4.66
C GLY A 43 4.07 -4.64 -5.44
N THR A 44 5.19 -4.11 -5.93
CA THR A 44 6.20 -4.91 -6.63
C THR A 44 6.96 -5.79 -5.63
N LYS A 45 7.12 -7.08 -5.96
CA LYS A 45 7.87 -8.01 -5.10
C LYS A 45 9.34 -7.60 -5.00
N PRO A 46 9.97 -7.69 -3.82
CA PRO A 46 11.40 -7.41 -3.66
C PRO A 46 12.27 -8.19 -4.66
N SER A 47 11.90 -9.45 -4.96
CA SER A 47 12.58 -10.29 -5.95
C SER A 47 12.46 -9.77 -7.40
N SER A 48 11.42 -8.98 -7.71
CA SER A 48 11.19 -8.42 -9.04
C SER A 48 11.71 -6.99 -9.17
N PHE A 49 11.83 -6.27 -8.05
CA PHE A 49 12.30 -4.90 -8.04
C PHE A 49 13.81 -4.82 -8.33
N GLU A 50 14.62 -5.58 -7.59
CA GLU A 50 16.07 -5.71 -7.81
C GLU A 50 16.52 -7.19 -7.61
N PRO A 51 16.41 -8.02 -8.65
CA PRO A 51 16.67 -9.47 -8.54
C PRO A 51 18.08 -9.81 -8.06
N ARG A 52 19.08 -8.99 -8.42
CA ARG A 52 20.49 -9.23 -8.03
C ARG A 52 20.71 -8.99 -6.54
N VAL A 53 20.19 -7.86 -6.04
CA VAL A 53 20.26 -7.51 -4.61
C VAL A 53 19.47 -8.51 -3.80
N PHE A 54 18.28 -8.87 -4.26
CA PHE A 54 17.44 -9.87 -3.61
C PHE A 54 18.16 -11.23 -3.49
N ALA A 55 18.72 -11.74 -4.59
CA ALA A 55 19.45 -13.00 -4.59
C ALA A 55 20.69 -12.96 -3.66
N MET A 56 21.37 -11.80 -3.59
CA MET A 56 22.49 -11.62 -2.67
C MET A 56 22.03 -11.66 -1.20
N ILE A 57 20.93 -10.97 -0.87
CA ILE A 57 20.37 -10.96 0.49
C ILE A 57 19.88 -12.37 0.87
N GLU A 58 19.21 -13.07 -0.03
CA GLU A 58 18.79 -14.46 0.19
C GLU A 58 19.98 -15.36 0.44
N ALA A 59 21.01 -15.30 -0.41
CA ALA A 59 22.23 -16.09 -0.26
C ALA A 59 22.95 -15.77 1.06
N LEU A 60 23.05 -14.50 1.44
CA LEU A 60 23.63 -14.07 2.71
C LEU A 60 22.84 -14.61 3.90
N SER A 61 21.51 -14.51 3.85
CA SER A 61 20.62 -15.02 4.89
C SER A 61 20.77 -16.54 5.07
N ARG A 62 20.71 -17.30 3.96
CA ARG A 62 20.74 -18.77 4.01
C ARG A 62 22.13 -19.34 4.27
N ASN A 63 23.18 -18.74 3.71
CA ASN A 63 24.53 -19.34 3.75
C ASN A 63 25.43 -18.77 4.86
N VAL A 64 25.08 -17.60 5.40
CA VAL A 64 25.91 -16.96 6.45
C VAL A 64 25.12 -16.80 7.74
N VAL A 65 23.97 -16.11 7.70
CA VAL A 65 23.23 -15.78 8.91
C VAL A 65 22.62 -17.02 9.55
N LEU A 66 22.00 -17.90 8.76
CA LEU A 66 21.34 -19.11 9.25
C LEU A 66 22.31 -20.06 9.97
N PRO A 67 23.50 -20.40 9.43
CA PRO A 67 24.47 -21.23 10.16
C PRO A 67 24.94 -20.60 11.47
N ILE A 68 25.22 -19.29 11.49
CA ILE A 68 25.62 -18.57 12.70
C ILE A 68 24.50 -18.64 13.76
N ALA A 69 23.27 -18.36 13.35
CA ALA A 69 22.12 -18.43 14.24
C ALA A 69 21.91 -19.85 14.79
N GLY A 70 22.13 -20.87 13.95
CA GLY A 70 22.09 -22.27 14.36
C GLY A 70 23.13 -22.63 15.43
N ILE A 71 24.36 -22.15 15.28
CA ILE A 71 25.42 -22.33 16.29
C ILE A 71 25.02 -21.68 17.61
N ILE A 72 24.57 -20.42 17.57
CA ILE A 72 24.11 -19.68 18.75
C ILE A 72 22.97 -20.42 19.44
N LEU A 73 21.96 -20.87 18.67
CA LEU A 73 20.83 -21.62 19.20
C LEU A 73 21.28 -22.93 19.86
N THR A 74 22.25 -23.62 19.28
CA THR A 74 22.81 -24.86 19.85
C THR A 74 23.44 -24.58 21.22
N PHE A 75 24.25 -23.52 21.34
CA PHE A 75 24.82 -23.12 22.64
C PHE A 75 23.76 -22.79 23.67
N ILE A 76 22.71 -22.04 23.29
CA ILE A 76 21.61 -21.70 24.18
C ILE A 76 20.85 -22.96 24.61
N ALA A 77 20.54 -23.85 23.68
CA ALA A 77 19.84 -25.10 23.98
C ALA A 77 20.66 -26.02 24.94
N CYS A 78 21.97 -26.13 24.70
CA CYS A 78 22.85 -26.87 25.60
C CYS A 78 22.93 -26.22 26.98
N TYR A 79 23.03 -24.91 27.06
CA TYR A 79 23.05 -24.18 28.33
C TYR A 79 21.76 -24.40 29.12
N GLU A 80 20.59 -24.26 28.47
CA GLU A 80 19.30 -24.53 29.14
C GLU A 80 19.16 -25.97 29.61
N LEU A 81 19.67 -26.94 28.81
CA LEU A 81 19.66 -28.34 29.21
C LEU A 81 20.51 -28.58 30.46
N ILE A 82 21.72 -28.04 30.50
CA ILE A 82 22.63 -28.14 31.65
C ILE A 82 21.99 -27.49 32.87
N GLU A 83 21.42 -26.29 32.73
CA GLU A 83 20.74 -25.60 33.81
C GLU A 83 19.57 -26.41 34.35
N MET A 84 18.76 -27.01 33.50
CA MET A 84 17.64 -27.88 33.89
C MET A 84 18.11 -29.12 34.65
N ILE A 85 19.23 -29.74 34.22
CA ILE A 85 19.79 -30.91 34.92
C ILE A 85 20.39 -30.52 36.27
N THR A 86 21.09 -29.39 36.35
CA THR A 86 21.77 -28.96 37.60
C THR A 86 20.80 -28.43 38.64
N GLN A 87 19.70 -27.82 38.27
CA GLN A 87 18.66 -27.35 39.21
C GLN A 87 17.89 -28.50 39.87
N HIS A 88 17.83 -29.66 39.23
CA HIS A 88 17.15 -30.84 39.75
C HIS A 88 18.18 -31.85 40.32
N ASN A 89 18.75 -31.49 41.44
CA ASN A 89 19.82 -32.26 42.15
C ASN A 89 19.44 -33.69 42.56
N ASN A 90 18.18 -34.13 42.32
CA ASN A 90 17.69 -35.47 42.57
C ASN A 90 17.08 -36.03 41.29
N MET A 91 17.76 -37.00 40.65
CA MET A 91 17.26 -37.72 39.47
C MET A 91 15.89 -38.40 39.72
N ALA A 92 15.51 -38.63 40.98
CA ALA A 92 14.21 -39.18 41.34
C ALA A 92 13.03 -38.21 41.22
N GLN A 93 13.31 -36.91 41.10
CA GLN A 93 12.31 -35.84 40.95
C GLN A 93 12.28 -35.25 39.54
N PHE A 94 12.97 -35.87 38.57
CA PHE A 94 13.05 -35.42 37.21
C PHE A 94 11.72 -35.68 36.48
N GLU A 95 10.93 -34.62 36.30
CA GLU A 95 9.67 -34.71 35.61
C GLU A 95 9.90 -34.81 34.09
N PRO A 96 9.45 -35.89 33.39
CA PRO A 96 9.56 -36.00 31.93
C PRO A 96 8.94 -34.82 31.16
N ALA A 97 8.00 -34.14 31.82
CA ALA A 97 7.34 -32.94 31.26
C ALA A 97 8.32 -31.78 31.04
N LEU A 98 9.38 -31.64 31.80
CA LEU A 98 10.40 -30.60 31.63
C LEU A 98 11.22 -30.83 30.36
N ILE A 99 11.65 -32.07 30.12
CA ILE A 99 12.35 -32.44 28.89
C ILE A 99 11.45 -32.17 27.68
N MET A 100 10.19 -32.59 27.75
CA MET A 100 9.25 -32.39 26.63
C MET A 100 9.05 -30.90 26.31
N ARG A 101 8.96 -30.04 27.32
CA ARG A 101 8.90 -28.59 27.14
C ARG A 101 10.16 -28.04 26.48
N TRP A 102 11.33 -28.49 26.92
CA TRP A 102 12.61 -28.08 26.33
C TRP A 102 12.74 -28.53 24.87
N ILE A 103 12.40 -29.80 24.57
CA ILE A 103 12.42 -30.33 23.20
C ILE A 103 11.47 -29.50 22.30
N PHE A 104 10.25 -29.26 22.77
CA PHE A 104 9.27 -28.48 22.00
C PHE A 104 9.77 -27.05 21.75
N LYS A 105 10.26 -26.35 22.77
CA LYS A 105 10.82 -25.01 22.66
C LYS A 105 11.97 -24.95 21.66
N THR A 106 12.91 -25.89 21.78
CA THR A 106 14.06 -25.99 20.87
C THR A 106 13.63 -26.30 19.44
N ALA A 107 12.70 -27.24 19.24
CA ALA A 107 12.19 -27.58 17.93
C ALA A 107 11.49 -26.40 17.24
N VAL A 108 10.65 -25.65 17.98
CA VAL A 108 10.00 -24.44 17.46
C VAL A 108 11.05 -23.37 17.12
N SER A 109 12.06 -23.18 17.96
CA SER A 109 13.13 -22.20 17.73
C SER A 109 13.95 -22.57 16.46
N VAL A 110 14.30 -23.83 16.28
CA VAL A 110 14.98 -24.33 15.07
C VAL A 110 14.12 -24.07 13.84
N TRP A 111 12.83 -24.41 13.91
CA TRP A 111 11.89 -24.21 12.81
C TRP A 111 11.77 -22.73 12.44
N LEU A 112 11.62 -21.83 13.41
CA LEU A 112 11.53 -20.39 13.20
C LEU A 112 12.80 -19.86 12.50
N ILE A 113 13.98 -20.20 13.04
CA ILE A 113 15.26 -19.73 12.48
C ILE A 113 15.43 -20.26 11.06
N SER A 114 15.16 -21.55 10.82
CA SER A 114 15.30 -22.17 9.50
C SER A 114 14.37 -21.56 8.43
N ASN A 115 13.22 -21.02 8.85
CA ASN A 115 12.23 -20.44 7.93
C ASN A 115 12.15 -18.90 8.05
N THR A 116 13.10 -18.24 8.72
CA THR A 116 13.05 -16.78 8.95
C THR A 116 12.91 -16.00 7.65
N PHE A 117 13.71 -16.35 6.62
CA PHE A 117 13.65 -15.66 5.33
C PHE A 117 12.26 -15.82 4.68
N ASP A 118 11.71 -17.02 4.67
CA ASP A 118 10.41 -17.32 4.05
C ASP A 118 9.26 -16.65 4.82
N ILE A 119 9.37 -16.57 6.17
CA ILE A 119 8.40 -15.85 7.02
C ILE A 119 8.42 -14.34 6.68
N VAL A 120 9.60 -13.75 6.55
CA VAL A 120 9.73 -12.33 6.17
C VAL A 120 9.14 -12.11 4.78
N MET A 121 9.41 -12.99 3.81
CA MET A 121 8.82 -12.89 2.47
C MET A 121 7.30 -13.03 2.47
N ALA A 122 6.75 -13.90 3.31
CA ALA A 122 5.29 -14.03 3.47
C ALA A 122 4.65 -12.73 4.00
N VAL A 123 5.33 -11.99 4.89
CA VAL A 123 4.87 -10.67 5.34
C VAL A 123 4.84 -9.67 4.19
N PHE A 124 5.86 -9.67 3.32
CA PHE A 124 5.85 -8.84 2.11
C PHE A 124 4.69 -9.20 1.17
N ASP A 125 4.42 -10.48 0.94
CA ASP A 125 3.32 -10.94 0.09
C ASP A 125 1.94 -10.48 0.64
N ILE A 126 1.75 -10.54 1.97
CA ILE A 126 0.54 -10.02 2.62
C ILE A 126 0.43 -8.51 2.42
N THR A 127 1.53 -7.77 2.61
CA THR A 127 1.55 -6.30 2.43
C THR A 127 1.17 -5.92 1.01
N GLN A 128 1.69 -6.62 0.01
CA GLN A 128 1.32 -6.41 -1.40
C GLN A 128 -0.16 -6.61 -1.65
N LYS A 129 -0.73 -7.68 -1.08
CA LYS A 129 -2.17 -7.94 -1.19
C LYS A 129 -2.98 -6.81 -0.57
N VAL A 130 -2.60 -6.34 0.63
CA VAL A 130 -3.28 -5.22 1.31
C VAL A 130 -3.20 -3.95 0.46
N VAL A 131 -2.04 -3.64 -0.13
CA VAL A 131 -1.88 -2.47 -1.02
C VAL A 131 -2.76 -2.59 -2.26
N SER A 132 -2.77 -3.75 -2.91
CA SER A 132 -3.59 -4.01 -4.10
C SER A 132 -5.09 -3.91 -3.79
N ASP A 133 -5.54 -4.55 -2.72
CA ASP A 133 -6.95 -4.55 -2.31
C ASP A 133 -7.39 -3.13 -1.91
N SER A 134 -6.54 -2.39 -1.18
CA SER A 134 -6.81 -0.99 -0.81
C SER A 134 -6.91 -0.09 -2.04
N SER A 135 -6.02 -0.25 -3.02
CA SER A 135 -6.09 0.48 -4.28
C SER A 135 -7.39 0.20 -5.03
N GLY A 136 -7.83 -1.06 -5.08
CA GLY A 136 -9.09 -1.46 -5.67
C GLY A 136 -10.31 -0.82 -4.99
N ILE A 137 -10.30 -0.76 -3.65
CA ILE A 137 -11.36 -0.10 -2.87
C ILE A 137 -11.38 1.40 -3.14
N ILE A 138 -10.22 2.06 -3.14
CA ILE A 138 -10.13 3.50 -3.43
C ILE A 138 -10.64 3.77 -4.84
N ALA A 139 -10.14 3.06 -5.85
CA ALA A 139 -10.56 3.22 -7.23
C ALA A 139 -12.05 2.93 -7.43
N GLY A 140 -12.62 1.98 -6.69
CA GLY A 140 -14.06 1.69 -6.72
C GLY A 140 -14.93 2.79 -6.13
N ASN A 141 -14.44 3.47 -5.08
CA ASN A 141 -15.20 4.54 -4.40
C ASN A 141 -14.98 5.94 -5.00
N THR A 142 -13.88 6.15 -5.73
CA THR A 142 -13.58 7.43 -6.41
C THR A 142 -14.07 7.47 -7.86
N ARG A 143 -14.60 6.36 -8.39
CA ARG A 143 -15.30 6.39 -9.67
C ARG A 143 -16.62 7.10 -9.49
N VAL A 144 -16.75 8.24 -10.16
CA VAL A 144 -18.05 8.94 -10.21
C VAL A 144 -18.97 8.13 -11.10
N ASN A 145 -20.04 7.60 -10.51
CA ASN A 145 -21.05 6.85 -11.28
C ASN A 145 -21.73 7.77 -12.29
N ASP A 146 -22.03 7.26 -13.50
CA ASP A 146 -22.73 8.01 -14.55
C ASP A 146 -24.04 8.64 -14.05
N ILE A 147 -24.72 7.99 -13.10
CA ILE A 147 -25.93 8.51 -12.46
C ILE A 147 -25.63 9.77 -11.63
N GLY A 148 -24.54 9.77 -10.87
CA GLY A 148 -24.14 10.93 -10.07
C GLY A 148 -23.71 12.10 -10.95
N LEU A 149 -23.02 11.82 -12.04
CA LEU A 149 -22.63 12.84 -13.03
C LEU A 149 -23.85 13.45 -13.71
N SER A 150 -24.80 12.66 -14.16
CA SER A 150 -26.03 13.17 -14.83
C SER A 150 -26.90 14.00 -13.88
N MET A 151 -27.02 13.61 -12.60
CA MET A 151 -27.71 14.41 -11.59
C MET A 151 -27.00 15.73 -11.31
N LEU A 152 -25.66 15.72 -11.25
CA LEU A 152 -24.88 16.93 -11.07
C LEU A 152 -25.03 17.88 -12.27
N GLU A 153 -24.92 17.35 -13.49
CA GLU A 153 -25.12 18.09 -14.72
C GLU A 153 -26.50 18.75 -14.76
N ALA A 154 -27.57 18.01 -14.46
CA ALA A 154 -28.93 18.53 -14.40
C ALA A 154 -29.06 19.64 -13.33
N SER A 155 -28.39 19.51 -12.19
CA SER A 155 -28.41 20.54 -11.14
C SER A 155 -27.66 21.80 -11.54
N LEU A 156 -26.49 21.65 -12.20
CA LEU A 156 -25.70 22.77 -12.72
C LEU A 156 -26.44 23.57 -13.80
N MET A 157 -27.16 22.88 -14.69
CA MET A 157 -27.94 23.54 -15.74
C MET A 157 -29.12 24.36 -15.18
N GLN A 158 -29.59 24.07 -13.97
CA GLN A 158 -30.65 24.87 -13.31
C GLN A 158 -30.10 26.14 -12.63
N MET A 159 -28.80 26.25 -12.45
CA MET A 159 -28.20 27.42 -11.80
C MET A 159 -28.14 28.62 -12.75
N ASP A 160 -28.07 29.83 -12.16
CA ASP A 160 -27.80 31.04 -12.92
C ASP A 160 -26.36 31.10 -13.41
N VAL A 161 -26.11 31.84 -14.51
CA VAL A 161 -24.79 31.95 -15.17
C VAL A 161 -23.71 32.46 -14.21
N GLY A 162 -24.05 33.44 -13.34
CA GLY A 162 -23.07 34.01 -12.41
C GLY A 162 -22.49 33.02 -11.40
N PRO A 163 -23.32 32.35 -10.57
CA PRO A 163 -22.88 31.28 -9.68
C PRO A 163 -22.20 30.11 -10.42
N LEU A 164 -22.69 29.73 -11.60
CA LEU A 164 -22.12 28.67 -12.42
C LEU A 164 -20.69 29.02 -12.90
N PHE A 165 -20.45 30.28 -13.29
CA PHE A 165 -19.12 30.75 -13.64
C PHE A 165 -18.17 30.71 -12.43
N GLY A 166 -18.66 31.07 -11.25
CA GLY A 166 -17.89 30.93 -9.99
C GLY A 166 -17.47 29.50 -9.73
N LEU A 167 -18.39 28.54 -9.85
CA LEU A 167 -18.10 27.11 -9.72
C LEU A 167 -17.13 26.61 -10.79
N PHE A 168 -17.24 27.07 -12.02
CA PHE A 168 -16.29 26.74 -13.09
C PHE A 168 -14.87 27.18 -12.72
N LEU A 169 -14.68 28.42 -12.31
CA LEU A 169 -13.36 28.91 -11.86
C LEU A 169 -12.84 28.12 -10.67
N GLN A 170 -13.69 27.85 -9.69
CA GLN A 170 -13.31 27.07 -8.51
C GLN A 170 -12.88 25.63 -8.91
N SER A 171 -13.64 24.94 -9.75
CA SER A 171 -13.29 23.59 -10.22
C SER A 171 -11.98 23.60 -11.02
N PHE A 172 -11.74 24.63 -11.82
CA PHE A 172 -10.51 24.79 -12.59
C PHE A 172 -9.28 24.96 -11.68
N PHE A 173 -9.37 25.85 -10.68
CA PHE A 173 -8.26 26.05 -9.73
C PHE A 173 -8.01 24.82 -8.87
N ILE A 174 -9.06 24.15 -8.38
CA ILE A 174 -8.94 22.90 -7.63
C ILE A 174 -8.27 21.84 -8.50
N GLY A 175 -8.70 21.69 -9.75
CA GLY A 175 -8.12 20.72 -10.69
C GLY A 175 -6.63 20.96 -10.91
N ILE A 176 -6.20 22.20 -11.16
CA ILE A 176 -4.78 22.54 -11.32
C ILE A 176 -4.00 22.25 -10.03
N THR A 177 -4.51 22.69 -8.89
CA THR A 177 -3.82 22.50 -7.59
C THR A 177 -3.63 21.02 -7.29
N MET A 178 -4.65 20.21 -7.52
CA MET A 178 -4.58 18.75 -7.28
C MET A 178 -3.63 18.05 -8.24
N ARG A 179 -3.57 18.47 -9.51
CA ARG A 179 -2.60 17.93 -10.48
C ARG A 179 -1.16 18.26 -10.10
N ILE A 180 -0.90 19.50 -9.69
CA ILE A 180 0.43 19.89 -9.21
C ILE A 180 0.82 19.08 -7.97
N LEU A 181 -0.09 18.95 -7.00
CA LEU A 181 0.14 18.16 -5.78
C LEU A 181 0.40 16.68 -6.12
N SER A 182 -0.37 16.11 -7.04
CA SER A 182 -0.19 14.73 -7.50
C SER A 182 1.19 14.50 -8.14
N ILE A 183 1.64 15.43 -8.98
CA ILE A 183 2.98 15.38 -9.58
C ILE A 183 4.07 15.47 -8.51
N ILE A 184 3.93 16.37 -7.53
CA ILE A 184 4.88 16.51 -6.43
C ILE A 184 4.96 15.22 -5.62
N ILE A 185 3.83 14.63 -5.24
CA ILE A 185 3.78 13.36 -4.51
C ILE A 185 4.43 12.25 -5.32
N PHE A 186 4.13 12.15 -6.61
CA PHE A 186 4.73 11.15 -7.49
C PHE A 186 6.25 11.30 -7.56
N VAL A 187 6.78 12.51 -7.72
CA VAL A 187 8.23 12.78 -7.75
C VAL A 187 8.87 12.41 -6.42
N ILE A 188 8.25 12.76 -5.29
CA ILE A 188 8.75 12.42 -3.95
C ILE A 188 8.81 10.89 -3.78
N VAL A 189 7.75 10.17 -4.12
CA VAL A 189 7.70 8.70 -4.01
C VAL A 189 8.73 8.05 -4.92
N TYR A 190 8.88 8.56 -6.15
CA TYR A 190 9.86 8.07 -7.11
C TYR A 190 11.30 8.30 -6.64
N GLU A 191 11.63 9.49 -6.15
CA GLU A 191 12.97 9.83 -5.65
C GLU A 191 13.31 9.07 -4.37
N ILE A 192 12.38 8.93 -3.42
CA ILE A 192 12.57 8.12 -2.21
C ILE A 192 12.80 6.65 -2.57
N GLY A 193 12.02 6.12 -3.50
CA GLY A 193 12.20 4.74 -3.99
C GLY A 193 13.57 4.53 -4.64
N ARG A 194 14.07 5.53 -5.36
CA ARG A 194 15.37 5.47 -6.07
C ARG A 194 16.57 5.69 -5.14
N ALA A 195 16.42 6.50 -4.09
CA ALA A 195 17.50 6.82 -3.15
C ALA A 195 17.81 5.66 -2.18
N HIS A 196 16.99 4.62 -2.13
CA HIS A 196 17.17 3.44 -1.27
C HIS A 196 17.68 2.22 -2.04
N VAL A 197 18.07 2.38 -3.29
CA VAL A 197 18.73 1.40 -4.16
C VAL A 197 20.18 1.80 -4.42
#